data_e853918c91b11eadd88d3c925ea74d85
#
_entry.id   e853918c91b11eadd88d3c925ea74d85
#
_cell.length_a   1.000
_cell.length_b   1.000
_cell.length_c   1.000
_cell.angle_alpha   90.00
_cell.angle_beta   90.00
_cell.angle_gamma   90.00
#
_symmetry.space_group_name_H-M   'P 1'
#
loop_
_entity.id
_entity.type
_entity.pdbx_description
1 polymer ?
#
loop_
_entity_poly.entity_id
_entity_poly.type
_entity_poly.pdbx_seq_one_letter_code
_entity_poly.pdbx_strand_id
1 'polypeptide(L)'
;SLFWIAAALHAILGCPYWLRLVLPTWRAIPAQWHTESKILCIPRLRFWRIVLWPWLRPTLLLAFGFAFALSLGELNSILMIADETVRTLPLEIYSALSGYRFHQASAVGVILLAMSVGLFLLVERTALLRE
;
A
#
# COMPACT_ATOMS: atom_id res chain seq x y z
N SER A 1 12.75 -14.85 -11.67
CA SER A 1 11.36 -15.11 -12.00
C SER A 1 10.62 -13.79 -12.20
N LEU A 2 9.76 -13.72 -13.18
CA LEU A 2 8.98 -12.54 -13.60
C LEU A 2 8.16 -11.92 -12.45
N PHE A 3 7.73 -12.73 -11.49
CA PHE A 3 7.03 -12.27 -10.29
C PHE A 3 7.85 -11.24 -9.49
N TRP A 4 9.13 -11.48 -9.29
CA TRP A 4 10.00 -10.56 -8.54
C TRP A 4 10.26 -9.26 -9.31
N ILE A 5 10.30 -9.34 -10.63
CA ILE A 5 10.44 -8.14 -11.49
C ILE A 5 9.18 -7.30 -11.39
N ALA A 6 7.99 -7.91 -11.47
CA ALA A 6 6.72 -7.21 -11.30
C ALA A 6 6.62 -6.57 -9.89
N ALA A 7 6.98 -7.30 -8.83
CA ALA A 7 6.99 -6.79 -7.47
C ALA A 7 7.95 -5.60 -7.31
N ALA A 8 9.16 -5.69 -7.87
CA ALA A 8 10.14 -4.60 -7.84
C ALA A 8 9.62 -3.36 -8.60
N LEU A 9 9.01 -3.56 -9.75
CA LEU A 9 8.43 -2.47 -10.54
C LEU A 9 7.32 -1.74 -9.75
N HIS A 10 6.42 -2.48 -9.14
CA HIS A 10 5.37 -1.92 -8.28
C HIS A 10 5.94 -1.17 -7.07
N ALA A 11 7.00 -1.69 -6.46
CA ALA A 11 7.68 -1.02 -5.37
C ALA A 11 8.31 0.32 -5.81
N ILE A 12 8.94 0.34 -6.98
CA ILE A 12 9.53 1.56 -7.56
C ILE A 12 8.45 2.58 -7.88
N LEU A 13 7.36 2.18 -8.53
CA LEU A 13 6.25 3.06 -8.88
C LEU A 13 5.51 3.58 -7.64
N GLY A 14 5.40 2.78 -6.60
CA GLY A 14 4.78 3.16 -5.33
C GLY A 14 5.66 4.06 -4.45
N CYS A 15 6.98 4.02 -4.61
CA CYS A 15 7.95 4.72 -3.77
C CYS A 15 7.71 6.24 -3.66
N PRO A 16 7.49 7.00 -4.75
CA PRO A 16 7.25 8.46 -4.64
C PRO A 16 5.98 8.79 -3.87
N TYR A 17 4.93 7.97 -3.99
CA TYR A 17 3.68 8.17 -3.25
C TYR A 17 3.87 7.87 -1.77
N TRP A 18 4.58 6.78 -1.46
CA TRP A 18 4.93 6.41 -0.09
C TRP A 18 5.76 7.51 0.60
N LEU A 19 6.79 8.02 -0.07
CA LEU A 19 7.61 9.11 0.44
C LEU A 19 6.78 10.39 0.66
N ARG A 20 5.88 10.70 -0.25
CA ARG A 20 5.03 11.90 -0.18
C ARG A 20 4.06 11.87 1.01
N LEU A 21 3.62 10.69 1.41
CA LEU A 21 2.73 10.51 2.56
C LEU A 21 3.49 10.42 3.89
N VAL A 22 4.60 9.69 3.93
CA VAL A 22 5.32 9.39 5.18
C VAL A 22 6.28 10.51 5.57
N LEU A 23 6.93 11.16 4.60
CA LEU A 23 7.94 12.16 4.88
C LEU A 23 7.43 13.38 5.67
N PRO A 24 6.25 13.96 5.37
CA PRO A 24 5.69 15.06 6.17
C PRO A 24 5.44 14.63 7.63
N THR A 25 4.88 13.44 7.84
CA THR A 25 4.63 12.92 9.20
C THR A 25 5.94 12.68 9.96
N TRP A 26 6.96 12.18 9.27
CA TRP A 26 8.30 12.02 9.84
C TRP A 26 8.91 13.37 10.24
N ARG A 27 8.81 14.38 9.37
CA ARG A 27 9.32 15.74 9.63
C ARG A 27 8.55 16.49 10.71
N ALA A 28 7.29 16.09 10.94
CA ALA A 28 6.45 16.68 11.99
C ALA A 28 6.76 16.14 13.40
N ILE A 29 7.67 15.18 13.54
CA ILE A 29 8.11 14.66 14.84
C ILE A 29 8.81 15.79 15.60
N PRO A 30 8.31 16.18 16.81
CA PRO A 30 8.92 17.25 17.57
C PRO A 30 10.36 16.89 18.00
N ALA A 31 11.31 17.77 17.71
CA ALA A 31 12.72 17.56 18.07
C ALA A 31 12.93 17.36 19.58
N GLN A 32 12.08 17.98 20.39
CA GLN A 32 12.06 17.85 21.86
C GLN A 32 11.88 16.40 22.32
N TRP A 33 11.12 15.57 21.62
CA TRP A 33 10.93 14.16 22.00
C TRP A 33 12.24 13.37 22.04
N HIS A 34 13.16 13.66 21.11
CA HIS A 34 14.49 13.06 21.12
C HIS A 34 15.35 13.54 22.28
N THR A 35 15.21 14.80 22.68
CA THR A 35 15.91 15.36 23.83
C THR A 35 15.36 14.80 25.13
N GLU A 36 14.05 14.78 25.29
CA GLU A 36 13.36 14.21 26.45
C GLU A 36 13.68 12.72 26.63
N SER A 37 13.71 11.95 25.56
CA SER A 37 14.05 10.53 25.62
C SER A 37 15.47 10.28 26.12
N LYS A 38 16.42 11.18 25.82
CA LYS A 38 17.80 11.11 26.33
C LYS A 38 17.87 11.49 27.82
N ILE A 39 17.15 12.53 28.22
CA ILE A 39 17.07 12.97 29.62
C ILE A 39 16.47 11.86 30.52
N LEU A 40 15.42 11.20 30.01
CA LEU A 40 14.75 10.10 30.70
C LEU A 40 15.47 8.75 30.56
N CYS A 41 16.65 8.73 29.95
CA CYS A 41 17.44 7.51 29.71
C CYS A 41 16.63 6.37 29.06
N ILE A 42 15.68 6.70 28.18
CA ILE A 42 14.85 5.71 27.49
C ILE A 42 15.67 5.03 26.38
N PRO A 43 15.82 3.70 26.37
CA PRO A 43 16.54 3.00 25.33
C PRO A 43 15.88 3.23 23.97
N ARG A 44 16.69 3.39 22.91
CA ARG A 44 16.23 3.71 21.54
C ARG A 44 15.10 2.82 21.06
N LEU A 45 15.18 1.52 21.32
CA LEU A 45 14.19 0.54 20.89
C LEU A 45 12.83 0.77 21.57
N ARG A 46 12.85 1.12 22.87
CA ARG A 46 11.64 1.43 23.65
C ARG A 46 11.02 2.75 23.17
N PHE A 47 11.82 3.78 22.94
CA PHE A 47 11.37 5.06 22.37
C PHE A 47 10.72 4.86 21.01
N TRP A 48 11.35 4.07 20.14
CA TRP A 48 10.79 3.74 18.83
C TRP A 48 9.43 3.06 18.94
N ARG A 49 9.32 2.08 19.82
CA ARG A 49 8.12 1.25 19.97
C ARG A 49 6.95 1.97 20.66
N ILE A 50 7.24 2.85 21.64
CA ILE A 50 6.20 3.49 22.47
C ILE A 50 5.81 4.86 21.90
N VAL A 51 6.73 5.59 21.28
CA VAL A 51 6.50 6.96 20.81
C VAL A 51 6.39 7.02 19.30
N LEU A 52 7.43 6.61 18.57
CA LEU A 52 7.49 6.77 17.11
C LEU A 52 6.54 5.84 16.38
N TRP A 53 6.43 4.58 16.79
CA TRP A 53 5.56 3.62 16.13
C TRP A 53 4.08 4.01 16.20
N PRO A 54 3.49 4.34 17.35
CA PRO A 54 2.11 4.82 17.41
C PRO A 54 1.87 6.09 16.60
N TRP A 55 2.87 6.98 16.54
CA TRP A 55 2.81 8.22 15.75
C TRP A 55 2.81 7.95 14.24
N LEU A 56 3.67 7.05 13.77
CA LEU A 56 3.84 6.75 12.34
C LEU A 56 2.83 5.73 11.82
N ARG A 57 2.38 4.80 12.67
CA ARG A 57 1.53 3.68 12.29
C ARG A 57 0.35 4.06 11.39
N PRO A 58 -0.46 5.07 11.69
CA PRO A 58 -1.62 5.39 10.86
C PRO A 58 -1.23 5.92 9.48
N THR A 59 -0.15 6.73 9.40
CA THR A 59 0.36 7.21 8.11
C THR A 59 0.97 6.07 7.29
N LEU A 60 1.65 5.13 7.93
CA LEU A 60 2.18 3.94 7.27
C LEU A 60 1.05 3.04 6.75
N LEU A 61 -0.03 2.87 7.52
CA LEU A 61 -1.21 2.12 7.08
C LEU A 61 -1.89 2.78 5.89
N LEU A 62 -2.03 4.12 5.92
CA LEU A 62 -2.57 4.89 4.81
C LEU A 62 -1.69 4.75 3.55
N ALA A 63 -0.38 4.91 3.71
CA ALA A 63 0.58 4.80 2.62
C ALA A 63 0.60 3.37 2.02
N PHE A 64 0.53 2.35 2.87
CA PHE A 64 0.41 0.96 2.43
C PHE A 64 -0.90 0.71 1.68
N GLY A 65 -2.03 1.17 2.24
CA GLY A 65 -3.33 1.04 1.59
C GLY A 65 -3.38 1.70 0.22
N PHE A 66 -2.79 2.89 0.11
CA PHE A 66 -2.70 3.62 -1.15
C PHE A 66 -1.80 2.90 -2.18
N ALA A 67 -0.61 2.45 -1.76
CA ALA A 67 0.29 1.69 -2.62
C ALA A 67 -0.34 0.37 -3.08
N PHE A 68 -1.08 -0.30 -2.20
CA PHE A 68 -1.80 -1.53 -2.53
C PHE A 68 -2.94 -1.27 -3.53
N ALA A 69 -3.72 -0.19 -3.34
CA ALA A 69 -4.76 0.21 -4.28
C ALA A 69 -4.22 0.53 -5.67
N LEU A 70 -3.09 1.25 -5.75
CA LEU A 70 -2.39 1.48 -7.02
C LEU A 70 -1.93 0.17 -7.66
N SER A 71 -1.37 -0.74 -6.87
CA SER A 71 -0.92 -2.05 -7.35
C SER A 71 -2.06 -2.90 -7.91
N LEU A 72 -3.25 -2.83 -7.30
CA LEU A 72 -4.44 -3.54 -7.82
C LEU A 72 -4.92 -2.98 -9.17
N GLY A 73 -4.75 -1.68 -9.41
CA GLY A 73 -5.16 -1.01 -10.64
C GLY A 73 -4.13 -1.06 -11.78
N GLU A 74 -2.91 -1.51 -11.50
CA GLU A 74 -1.80 -1.47 -12.45
C GLU A 74 -1.88 -2.63 -13.44
N LEU A 75 -2.44 -2.35 -14.62
CA LEU A 75 -2.52 -3.32 -15.72
C LEU A 75 -1.38 -3.17 -16.72
N ASN A 76 -0.98 -1.91 -17.02
CA ASN A 76 -0.07 -1.62 -18.13
C ASN A 76 1.32 -2.24 -17.93
N SER A 77 1.89 -2.10 -16.74
CA SER A 77 3.21 -2.66 -16.42
C SER A 77 3.21 -4.18 -16.46
N ILE A 78 2.09 -4.78 -16.08
CA ILE A 78 1.92 -6.24 -16.08
C ILE A 78 1.74 -6.77 -17.48
N LEU A 79 0.98 -6.08 -18.36
CA LEU A 79 0.83 -6.46 -19.77
C LEU A 79 2.17 -6.51 -20.51
N MET A 80 3.12 -5.66 -20.14
CA MET A 80 4.46 -5.65 -20.76
C MET A 80 5.35 -6.82 -20.31
N ILE A 81 5.10 -7.37 -19.13
CA ILE A 81 5.95 -8.40 -18.49
C ILE A 81 5.20 -9.74 -18.42
N ALA A 82 3.88 -9.73 -18.66
CA ALA A 82 3.04 -10.91 -18.48
C ALA A 82 3.49 -12.06 -19.37
N ASP A 83 3.89 -13.12 -18.72
CA ASP A 83 4.00 -14.46 -19.26
C ASP A 83 2.86 -15.29 -18.66
N GLU A 84 2.59 -16.47 -19.21
CA GLU A 84 1.50 -17.36 -18.74
C GLU A 84 1.57 -17.72 -17.25
N THR A 85 2.72 -17.45 -16.61
CA THR A 85 2.98 -17.77 -15.20
C THR A 85 2.52 -16.69 -14.21
N VAL A 86 2.30 -15.44 -14.67
CA VAL A 86 1.92 -14.31 -13.79
C VAL A 86 0.52 -13.84 -14.14
N ARG A 87 -0.45 -14.17 -13.29
CA ARG A 87 -1.84 -13.74 -13.44
C ARG A 87 -2.22 -12.78 -12.33
N THR A 88 -2.67 -11.59 -12.71
CA THR A 88 -3.26 -10.62 -11.80
C THR A 88 -4.73 -10.42 -12.11
N LEU A 89 -5.51 -9.91 -11.14
CA LEU A 89 -6.94 -9.69 -11.32
C LEU A 89 -7.24 -8.78 -12.53
N PRO A 90 -6.57 -7.62 -12.71
CA PRO A 90 -6.77 -6.79 -13.90
C PRO A 90 -6.43 -7.50 -15.22
N LEU A 91 -5.37 -8.30 -15.23
CA LEU A 91 -4.98 -9.08 -16.42
C LEU A 91 -6.01 -10.16 -16.76
N GLU A 92 -6.58 -10.81 -15.74
CA GLU A 92 -7.63 -11.80 -15.92
C GLU A 92 -8.91 -11.17 -16.49
N ILE A 93 -9.30 -9.98 -16.02
CA ILE A 93 -10.42 -9.21 -16.58
C ILE A 93 -10.16 -8.90 -18.05
N TYR A 94 -8.96 -8.39 -18.37
CA TYR A 94 -8.56 -8.04 -19.73
C TYR A 94 -8.59 -9.27 -20.65
N SER A 95 -8.04 -10.38 -20.21
CA SER A 95 -8.02 -11.65 -20.96
C SER A 95 -9.42 -12.21 -21.17
N ALA A 96 -10.29 -12.13 -20.17
CA ALA A 96 -11.68 -12.58 -20.27
C ALA A 96 -12.49 -11.70 -21.24
N LEU A 97 -12.28 -10.38 -21.23
CA LEU A 97 -12.92 -9.45 -22.16
C LEU A 97 -12.44 -9.70 -23.60
N SER A 98 -11.14 -9.88 -23.81
CA SER A 98 -10.55 -10.18 -25.12
C SER A 98 -11.04 -11.52 -25.67
N GLY A 99 -11.36 -12.49 -24.80
CA GLY A 99 -11.95 -13.77 -25.14
C GLY A 99 -13.47 -13.79 -25.20
N TYR A 100 -14.15 -12.63 -25.14
CA TYR A 100 -15.63 -12.51 -25.10
C TYR A 100 -16.29 -13.26 -23.93
N ARG A 101 -15.55 -13.53 -22.85
CA ARG A 101 -16.05 -14.23 -21.65
C ARG A 101 -16.58 -13.23 -20.63
N PHE A 102 -17.64 -12.50 -20.97
CA PHE A 102 -18.16 -11.38 -20.17
C PHE A 102 -18.59 -11.76 -18.76
N HIS A 103 -19.16 -12.94 -18.56
CA HIS A 103 -19.54 -13.41 -17.23
C HIS A 103 -18.32 -13.61 -16.32
N GLN A 104 -17.25 -14.15 -16.85
CA GLN A 104 -16.00 -14.32 -16.11
C GLN A 104 -15.35 -12.98 -15.80
N ALA A 105 -15.29 -12.07 -16.78
CA ALA A 105 -14.78 -10.72 -16.57
C ALA A 105 -15.56 -9.96 -15.48
N SER A 106 -16.89 -10.06 -15.51
CA SER A 106 -17.75 -9.45 -14.49
C SER A 106 -17.53 -10.02 -13.10
N ALA A 107 -17.40 -11.35 -12.97
CA ALA A 107 -17.14 -11.99 -11.67
C ALA A 107 -15.81 -11.53 -11.06
N VAL A 108 -14.74 -11.52 -11.86
CA VAL A 108 -13.41 -11.06 -11.41
C VAL A 108 -13.43 -9.54 -11.12
N GLY A 109 -14.18 -8.76 -11.92
CA GLY A 109 -14.37 -7.34 -11.70
C GLY A 109 -15.06 -7.02 -10.36
N VAL A 110 -16.09 -7.80 -10.00
CA VAL A 110 -16.77 -7.68 -8.69
C VAL A 110 -15.80 -8.00 -7.55
N ILE A 111 -14.96 -9.02 -7.68
CA ILE A 111 -13.94 -9.35 -6.67
C ILE A 111 -12.95 -8.19 -6.50
N LEU A 112 -12.45 -7.64 -7.61
CA LEU A 112 -11.54 -6.50 -7.59
C LEU A 112 -12.18 -5.28 -6.92
N LEU A 113 -13.44 -4.97 -7.25
CA LEU A 113 -14.20 -3.89 -6.64
C LEU A 113 -14.39 -4.12 -5.14
N ALA A 114 -14.79 -5.31 -4.73
CA ALA A 114 -14.97 -5.65 -3.32
C ALA A 114 -13.67 -5.53 -2.52
N MET A 115 -12.55 -5.97 -3.08
CA MET A 115 -11.23 -5.81 -2.46
C MET A 115 -10.85 -4.33 -2.32
N SER A 116 -11.07 -3.52 -3.36
CA SER A 116 -10.77 -2.08 -3.34
C SER A 116 -11.61 -1.33 -2.32
N VAL A 117 -12.92 -1.59 -2.28
CA VAL A 117 -13.85 -1.01 -1.29
C VAL A 117 -13.50 -1.47 0.12
N GLY A 118 -13.23 -2.76 0.31
CA GLY A 118 -12.82 -3.32 1.60
C GLY A 118 -11.55 -2.67 2.13
N LEU A 119 -10.56 -2.46 1.25
CA LEU A 119 -9.32 -1.76 1.60
C LEU A 119 -9.58 -0.29 1.97
N PHE A 120 -10.41 0.40 1.19
CA PHE A 120 -10.78 1.78 1.46
C PHE A 120 -11.43 1.92 2.84
N LEU A 121 -12.41 1.09 3.15
CA LEU A 121 -13.09 1.09 4.45
C LEU A 121 -12.13 0.75 5.61
N LEU A 122 -11.18 -0.14 5.39
CA LEU A 122 -10.17 -0.48 6.39
C LEU A 122 -9.27 0.73 6.69
N VAL A 123 -8.81 1.42 5.65
CA VAL A 123 -7.97 2.62 5.78
C VAL A 123 -8.75 3.75 6.46
N GLU A 124 -10.00 3.96 6.07
CA GLU A 124 -10.88 4.99 6.66
C GLU A 124 -11.10 4.72 8.16
N ARG A 125 -11.41 3.48 8.54
CA ARG A 125 -11.55 3.12 9.96
C ARG A 125 -10.29 3.40 10.77
N THR A 126 -9.12 3.11 10.22
CA THR A 126 -7.85 3.38 10.92
C THR A 126 -7.54 4.88 11.04
N ALA A 127 -8.07 5.71 10.12
CA ALA A 127 -7.97 7.16 10.19
C ALA A 127 -8.93 7.76 11.23
N LEU A 128 -10.18 7.26 11.31
CA LEU A 128 -11.19 7.73 12.27
C LEU A 128 -10.89 7.38 13.73
N LEU A 129 -10.13 6.32 13.99
CA LEU A 129 -9.68 5.97 15.35
C LEU A 129 -8.61 6.93 15.92
N ARG A 130 -8.35 8.05 15.24
CA ARG A 130 -7.37 9.09 15.63
C ARG A 130 -7.98 10.29 16.34
N GLU A 131 -9.30 10.48 16.26
CA GLU A 131 -10.04 11.53 16.99
C GLU A 131 -10.51 11.05 18.36
#